data_804cc08e1c2462ebc924fc555441a199
#
_entry.id   804cc08e1c2462ebc924fc555441a199
#
_cell.length_a   1.000
_cell.length_b   1.000
_cell.length_c   1.000
_cell.angle_alpha   90.00
_cell.angle_beta   90.00
_cell.angle_gamma   90.00
#
_symmetry.space_group_name_H-M   'P 1'
#
loop_
_entity.id
_entity.type
_entity.pdbx_description
1 polymer ?
#
loop_
_entity_poly.entity_id
_entity_poly.type
_entity_poly.pdbx_seq_one_letter_code
_entity_poly.pdbx_strand_id
1 'polypeptide(L)'
;MLQGILYETIAVDPAGATVRLLPGSPVYQGHFPGYPITPGVCLVEIALELFAEMAGQAGHDEKGAGHDERVRLVGAKNIKFTSPIIPTEGMELRFNLGGEGSERTVEILSGETLCAKMSLSVA
;
A
#
# COMPACT_ATOMS: atom_id res chain seq x y z
N MET A 1 -8.05 -6.20 -5.63
CA MET A 1 -7.24 -5.02 -5.87
C MET A 1 -7.91 -3.77 -5.34
N LEU A 2 -7.18 -2.95 -4.63
CA LEU A 2 -7.75 -1.78 -3.98
C LEU A 2 -7.51 -0.47 -4.72
N GLN A 3 -6.61 -0.49 -5.70
CA GLN A 3 -6.37 0.71 -6.49
C GLN A 3 -7.65 1.12 -7.20
N GLY A 4 -8.01 2.37 -7.12
CA GLY A 4 -9.25 2.89 -7.70
C GLY A 4 -10.47 2.69 -6.81
N ILE A 5 -10.36 1.85 -5.77
CA ILE A 5 -11.46 1.63 -4.85
C ILE A 5 -11.16 2.30 -3.51
N LEU A 6 -9.96 2.08 -2.98
CA LEU A 6 -9.58 2.62 -1.69
C LEU A 6 -8.56 3.74 -1.82
N TYR A 7 -7.73 3.70 -2.84
CA TYR A 7 -6.67 4.68 -3.03
C TYR A 7 -6.36 4.85 -4.51
N GLU A 8 -5.64 5.91 -4.81
CA GLU A 8 -5.09 6.15 -6.15
C GLU A 8 -3.62 6.47 -6.00
N THR A 9 -2.79 5.96 -6.91
CA THR A 9 -1.37 6.26 -6.89
C THR A 9 -1.14 7.63 -7.52
N ILE A 10 -0.47 8.52 -6.78
CA ILE A 10 -0.21 9.87 -7.24
C ILE A 10 1.16 9.97 -7.90
N ALA A 11 2.15 9.33 -7.30
CA ALA A 11 3.53 9.41 -7.79
C ALA A 11 4.30 8.17 -7.35
N VAL A 12 5.24 7.75 -8.19
CA VAL A 12 6.09 6.60 -7.90
C VAL A 12 7.51 7.04 -8.14
N ASP A 13 8.43 6.65 -7.26
CA ASP A 13 9.85 6.91 -7.44
C ASP A 13 10.61 5.69 -6.94
N PRO A 14 11.94 5.63 -7.08
CA PRO A 14 12.69 4.42 -6.71
C PRO A 14 12.58 4.03 -5.25
N ALA A 15 12.23 4.97 -4.37
CA ALA A 15 12.14 4.69 -2.95
C ALA A 15 10.73 4.34 -2.50
N GLY A 16 9.72 4.50 -3.35
CA GLY A 16 8.36 4.19 -2.94
C GLY A 16 7.32 4.90 -3.76
N ALA A 17 6.21 5.21 -3.13
CA ALA A 17 5.07 5.82 -3.82
C ALA A 17 4.27 6.70 -2.89
N THR A 18 3.60 7.67 -3.46
CA THR A 18 2.63 8.50 -2.75
C THR A 18 1.26 8.16 -3.28
N VAL A 19 0.32 7.89 -2.38
CA VAL A 19 -1.04 7.54 -2.77
C VAL A 19 -2.02 8.51 -2.11
N ARG A 20 -3.19 8.67 -2.74
CA ARG A 20 -4.26 9.46 -2.17
C ARG A 20 -5.36 8.52 -1.75
N LEU A 21 -5.84 8.65 -0.52
CA LEU A 21 -6.92 7.81 -0.05
C LEU A 21 -8.25 8.31 -0.59
N LEU A 22 -9.19 7.38 -0.75
CA LEU A 22 -10.52 7.68 -1.24
C LEU A 22 -11.50 7.51 -0.09
N PRO A 23 -11.85 8.58 0.62
CA PRO A 23 -12.68 8.46 1.83
C PRO A 23 -14.07 7.92 1.56
N GLY A 24 -14.55 8.02 0.35
CA GLY A 24 -15.86 7.48 0.00
C GLY A 24 -15.85 6.01 -0.30
N SER A 25 -14.71 5.32 -0.12
CA SER A 25 -14.62 3.91 -0.47
C SER A 25 -15.61 3.07 0.34
N PRO A 26 -16.24 2.08 -0.27
CA PRO A 26 -17.12 1.16 0.47
C PRO A 26 -16.38 0.42 1.58
N VAL A 27 -15.06 0.33 1.52
CA VAL A 27 -14.27 -0.33 2.54
C VAL A 27 -14.54 0.32 3.91
N TYR A 28 -14.66 1.65 3.93
CA TYR A 28 -14.85 2.35 5.20
C TYR A 28 -16.27 2.20 5.74
N GLN A 29 -17.22 1.84 4.87
CA GLN A 29 -18.59 1.75 5.34
C GLN A 29 -18.88 0.44 6.04
N GLY A 30 -18.17 -0.62 5.68
CA GLY A 30 -18.39 -1.90 6.30
C GLY A 30 -17.52 -2.13 7.53
N HIS A 31 -16.67 -1.15 7.90
CA HIS A 31 -15.72 -1.35 8.97
C HIS A 31 -15.84 -0.18 9.92
N PHE A 32 -16.37 -0.39 11.11
CA PHE A 32 -16.55 0.65 12.12
C PHE A 32 -17.38 1.79 11.58
N PRO A 33 -18.66 1.57 11.24
CA PRO A 33 -19.49 2.63 10.74
C PRO A 33 -19.47 3.85 11.67
N GLY A 34 -19.32 5.03 11.09
CA GLY A 34 -19.27 6.24 11.88
C GLY A 34 -17.89 6.57 12.42
N TYR A 35 -16.91 5.69 12.25
CA TYR A 35 -15.57 5.95 12.73
C TYR A 35 -14.61 5.26 11.77
N PRO A 36 -14.42 5.80 10.60
CA PRO A 36 -13.63 5.13 9.56
C PRO A 36 -12.15 5.11 9.91
N ILE A 37 -11.57 3.93 9.89
CA ILE A 37 -10.14 3.76 10.07
C ILE A 37 -9.69 2.82 8.96
N THR A 38 -8.57 3.12 8.33
CA THR A 38 -8.05 2.25 7.27
C THR A 38 -7.56 0.96 7.92
N PRO A 39 -8.14 -0.18 7.58
CA PRO A 39 -7.75 -1.45 8.21
C PRO A 39 -6.30 -1.81 7.87
N GLY A 40 -5.62 -2.41 8.85
CA GLY A 40 -4.23 -2.81 8.63
C GLY A 40 -4.07 -3.77 7.47
N VAL A 41 -5.02 -4.68 7.28
CA VAL A 41 -4.93 -5.62 6.16
C VAL A 41 -4.99 -4.89 4.83
N CYS A 42 -5.71 -3.78 4.77
CA CYS A 42 -5.75 -2.99 3.55
C CYS A 42 -4.42 -2.30 3.30
N LEU A 43 -3.74 -1.86 4.36
CA LEU A 43 -2.44 -1.24 4.20
C LEU A 43 -1.41 -2.23 3.66
N VAL A 44 -1.48 -3.47 4.10
CA VAL A 44 -0.61 -4.53 3.57
C VAL A 44 -0.92 -4.75 2.09
N GLU A 45 -2.21 -4.81 1.75
CA GLU A 45 -2.59 -5.04 0.37
C GLU A 45 -2.14 -3.90 -0.54
N ILE A 46 -2.26 -2.65 -0.08
CA ILE A 46 -1.79 -1.51 -0.84
C ILE A 46 -0.29 -1.64 -1.10
N ALA A 47 0.49 -2.03 -0.07
CA ALA A 47 1.92 -2.19 -0.23
C ALA A 47 2.24 -3.25 -1.28
N LEU A 48 1.51 -4.37 -1.27
CA LEU A 48 1.75 -5.42 -2.26
C LEU A 48 1.42 -4.94 -3.66
N GLU A 49 0.34 -4.18 -3.81
CA GLU A 49 -0.02 -3.64 -5.12
C GLU A 49 1.02 -2.65 -5.60
N LEU A 50 1.58 -1.84 -4.70
CA LEU A 50 2.61 -0.88 -5.07
C LEU A 50 3.90 -1.60 -5.48
N PHE A 51 4.28 -2.66 -4.78
CA PHE A 51 5.46 -3.43 -5.19
C PHE A 51 5.26 -3.99 -6.59
N ALA A 52 4.07 -4.50 -6.88
CA ALA A 52 3.78 -5.04 -8.21
C ALA A 52 3.81 -3.93 -9.26
N GLU A 53 3.29 -2.76 -8.94
CA GLU A 53 3.29 -1.65 -9.87
C GLU A 53 4.72 -1.20 -10.17
N MET A 54 5.56 -1.11 -9.14
CA MET A 54 6.93 -0.72 -9.33
C MET A 54 7.71 -1.76 -10.13
N ALA A 55 7.46 -3.03 -9.90
CA ALA A 55 8.12 -4.08 -10.66
C ALA A 55 7.71 -4.02 -12.13
N GLY A 56 6.44 -3.75 -12.39
CA GLY A 56 5.98 -3.63 -13.76
C GLY A 56 6.61 -2.46 -14.48
N GLN A 57 6.80 -1.35 -13.77
CA GLN A 57 7.43 -0.21 -14.40
C GLN A 57 8.90 -0.47 -14.66
N ALA A 58 9.57 -1.13 -13.73
CA ALA A 58 10.98 -1.37 -13.90
C ALA A 58 11.26 -2.39 -14.97
N GLY A 59 10.50 -3.43 -15.01
CA GLY A 59 10.74 -4.45 -15.94
C GLY A 59 9.96 -4.34 -17.17
N HIS A 60 9.17 -3.46 -17.33
CA HIS A 60 8.25 -3.25 -18.27
C HIS A 60 8.41 -4.05 -19.46
N ASP A 61 7.71 -4.98 -19.65
CA ASP A 61 7.82 -5.65 -20.74
C ASP A 61 6.50 -6.00 -21.14
N GLU A 62 6.24 -5.86 -22.31
CA GLU A 62 4.98 -5.94 -22.72
C GLU A 62 4.46 -7.23 -22.70
N LYS A 63 5.23 -8.18 -22.56
CA LYS A 63 4.68 -9.41 -22.51
C LYS A 63 3.97 -9.63 -21.32
N GLY A 64 3.97 -8.78 -20.42
CA GLY A 64 3.22 -8.95 -19.25
C GLY A 64 1.75 -9.09 -19.49
N ALA A 65 1.30 -8.77 -20.66
CA ALA A 65 -0.11 -8.94 -20.93
C ALA A 65 -0.52 -10.36 -20.65
N GLY A 66 -1.53 -10.54 -19.88
CA GLY A 66 -1.99 -11.87 -19.56
C GLY A 66 -1.27 -12.52 -18.40
N HIS A 67 -0.20 -11.94 -17.90
CA HIS A 67 0.46 -12.49 -16.77
C HIS A 67 -0.04 -11.89 -15.50
N ASP A 68 -0.04 -12.66 -14.46
CA ASP A 68 -0.41 -12.16 -13.15
C ASP A 68 0.79 -11.51 -12.54
N GLU A 69 0.79 -10.19 -12.53
CA GLU A 69 1.92 -9.45 -12.00
C GLU A 69 1.80 -9.21 -10.50
N ARG A 70 0.84 -9.82 -9.85
CA ARG A 70 0.67 -9.55 -8.43
C ARG A 70 1.83 -10.09 -7.63
N VAL A 71 2.18 -9.35 -6.59
CA VAL A 71 3.15 -9.77 -5.61
C VAL A 71 2.39 -10.48 -4.51
N ARG A 72 2.79 -11.68 -4.15
CA ARG A 72 2.06 -12.48 -3.19
C ARG A 72 2.71 -12.42 -1.84
N LEU A 73 1.90 -12.26 -0.81
CA LEU A 73 2.39 -12.23 0.54
C LEU A 73 2.63 -13.66 1.02
N VAL A 74 3.85 -13.95 1.43
CA VAL A 74 4.19 -15.24 2.00
C VAL A 74 4.19 -15.17 3.51
N GLY A 75 4.60 -14.05 4.05
CA GLY A 75 4.60 -13.88 5.49
C GLY A 75 4.84 -12.42 5.86
N ALA A 76 4.60 -12.08 7.10
CA ALA A 76 4.80 -10.74 7.59
C ALA A 76 5.31 -10.81 9.02
N LYS A 77 6.21 -9.89 9.37
CA LYS A 77 6.71 -9.84 10.72
C LYS A 77 7.01 -8.41 11.10
N ASN A 78 7.12 -8.17 12.37
CA ASN A 78 7.45 -6.84 12.90
C ASN A 78 6.47 -5.79 12.41
N ILE A 79 5.19 -6.14 12.33
CA ILE A 79 4.18 -5.20 11.89
C ILE A 79 3.79 -4.34 13.08
N LYS A 80 3.94 -3.02 12.92
CA LYS A 80 3.56 -2.08 13.97
C LYS A 80 2.70 -1.01 13.37
N PHE A 81 1.54 -0.78 13.95
CA PHE A 81 0.66 0.31 13.56
C PHE A 81 0.74 1.33 14.69
N THR A 82 1.42 2.45 14.43
CA THR A 82 1.70 3.42 15.49
C THR A 82 0.72 4.56 15.53
N SER A 83 -0.01 4.82 14.44
CA SER A 83 -1.04 5.84 14.42
C SER A 83 -2.14 5.39 13.49
N PRO A 84 -3.40 5.54 13.88
CA PRO A 84 -4.49 5.17 12.99
C PRO A 84 -4.54 6.08 11.77
N ILE A 85 -4.94 5.54 10.64
CA ILE A 85 -5.07 6.31 9.43
C ILE A 85 -6.56 6.52 9.21
N ILE A 86 -7.02 7.73 9.49
CA ILE A 86 -8.42 8.10 9.36
C ILE A 86 -8.53 8.90 8.07
N PRO A 87 -9.25 8.39 7.08
CA PRO A 87 -9.26 9.02 5.76
C PRO A 87 -9.94 10.38 5.79
N THR A 88 -9.33 11.34 5.12
CA THR A 88 -9.92 12.65 4.93
C THR A 88 -9.79 13.01 3.46
N GLU A 89 -10.59 13.97 3.04
CA GLU A 89 -10.59 14.39 1.65
C GLU A 89 -9.20 14.89 1.26
N GLY A 90 -8.66 14.37 0.19
CA GLY A 90 -7.35 14.79 -0.29
C GLY A 90 -6.17 14.24 0.48
N MET A 91 -6.40 13.34 1.44
CA MET A 91 -5.32 12.82 2.25
C MET A 91 -4.35 11.99 1.44
N GLU A 92 -3.06 12.27 1.59
CA GLU A 92 -2.04 11.50 0.90
C GLU A 92 -1.18 10.76 1.92
N LEU A 93 -0.79 9.55 1.55
CA LEU A 93 0.11 8.74 2.35
C LEU A 93 1.36 8.45 1.56
N ARG A 94 2.50 8.47 2.24
CA ARG A 94 3.74 8.07 1.60
C ARG A 94 4.09 6.66 2.03
N PHE A 95 4.30 5.78 1.05
CA PHE A 95 4.77 4.43 1.30
C PHE A 95 6.24 4.38 0.91
N ASN A 96 7.12 4.28 1.88
CA ASN A 96 8.53 4.07 1.61
C ASN A 96 8.72 2.56 1.51
N LEU A 97 9.15 2.11 0.34
CA LEU A 97 9.23 0.69 0.03
C LEU A 97 10.69 0.32 -0.16
N GLY A 98 11.15 -0.67 0.57
CA GLY A 98 12.55 -1.06 0.53
C GLY A 98 12.72 -2.56 0.50
N GLY A 99 13.97 -2.99 0.72
CA GLY A 99 14.29 -4.41 0.71
C GLY A 99 14.60 -4.90 -0.68
N GLU A 100 14.96 -6.16 -0.77
CA GLU A 100 15.29 -6.77 -2.04
C GLU A 100 14.75 -8.17 -2.11
N GLY A 101 14.47 -8.63 -3.31
CA GLY A 101 14.04 -9.99 -3.51
C GLY A 101 12.74 -10.29 -2.79
N SER A 102 12.77 -11.31 -1.97
CA SER A 102 11.56 -11.72 -1.27
C SER A 102 11.38 -11.04 0.09
N GLU A 103 12.39 -10.27 0.55
CA GLU A 103 12.27 -9.61 1.86
C GLU A 103 12.09 -8.12 1.62
N ARG A 104 10.93 -7.61 2.00
CA ARG A 104 10.57 -6.22 1.73
C ARG A 104 10.23 -5.48 3.00
N THR A 105 10.54 -4.20 3.02
CA THR A 105 10.18 -3.34 4.16
C THR A 105 9.24 -2.25 3.69
N VAL A 106 8.36 -1.82 4.58
CA VAL A 106 7.37 -0.81 4.27
C VAL A 106 7.25 0.14 5.45
N GLU A 107 7.29 1.45 5.17
CA GLU A 107 6.96 2.46 6.15
C GLU A 107 5.87 3.31 5.55
N ILE A 108 4.84 3.62 6.32
CA ILE A 108 3.70 4.39 5.84
C ILE A 108 3.62 5.66 6.68
N LEU A 109 3.68 6.81 6.00
CA LEU A 109 3.67 8.10 6.68
C LEU A 109 2.52 8.96 6.21
N SER A 110 1.97 9.71 7.14
CA SER A 110 1.00 10.76 6.84
C SER A 110 1.70 12.06 7.21
N GLY A 111 2.18 12.79 6.20
CA GLY A 111 3.04 13.92 6.46
C GLY A 111 4.32 13.45 7.10
N GLU A 112 4.61 13.93 8.29
CA GLU A 112 5.80 13.51 9.00
C GLU A 112 5.52 12.44 10.04
N THR A 113 4.27 12.01 10.15
CA THR A 113 3.89 11.03 11.16
C THR A 113 4.02 9.62 10.62
N LEU A 114 4.83 8.81 11.27
CA LEU A 114 4.94 7.40 10.90
C LEU A 114 3.69 6.68 11.42
N CYS A 115 2.92 6.11 10.53
CA CYS A 115 1.68 5.45 10.89
C CYS A 115 1.83 3.93 10.98
N ALA A 116 2.72 3.37 10.19
CA ALA A 116 2.90 1.91 10.21
C ALA A 116 4.29 1.55 9.70
N LYS A 117 4.79 0.41 10.15
CA LYS A 117 6.08 -0.10 9.72
C LYS A 117 5.98 -1.62 9.73
N MET A 118 6.46 -2.25 8.69
CA MET A 118 6.33 -3.70 8.61
C MET A 118 7.40 -4.31 7.72
N SER A 119 7.67 -5.60 7.94
CA SER A 119 8.55 -6.38 7.09
C SER A 119 7.72 -7.48 6.47
N LEU A 120 7.79 -7.60 5.16
CA LEU A 120 6.96 -8.54 4.41
C LEU A 120 7.86 -9.50 3.64
N SER A 121 7.47 -10.78 3.64
CA SER A 121 8.10 -11.76 2.77
C SER A 121 7.15 -11.99 1.62
N VAL A 122 7.65 -11.87 0.41
CA VAL A 122 6.80 -11.92 -0.78
C VAL A 122 7.37 -12.91 -1.79
N ALA A 123 6.53 -13.30 -2.70
CA ALA A 123 6.94 -14.23 -3.76
C ALA A 123 6.45 -13.77 -5.12
#